data_2f4c662a6b954645acb8b70f96eb95fa
#
_entry.id   2f4c662a6b954645acb8b70f96eb95fa
#
_cell.length_a   1.000
_cell.length_b   1.000
_cell.length_c   1.000
_cell.angle_alpha   90.00
_cell.angle_beta   90.00
_cell.angle_gamma   90.00
#
_symmetry.space_group_name_H-M   'P 1'
#
loop_
_entity.id
_entity.type
_entity.pdbx_description
1 polymer ?
#
loop_
_entity_poly.entity_id
_entity_poly.type
_entity_poly.pdbx_seq_one_letter_code
_entity_poly.pdbx_strand_id
1 'polypeptide(L)'
;MEQQIKQQLQTLREATLPVFINGNGFVSEDEYRENKDDDEEFIATQMEYVKKAYDIIPLLFEKTNRYNYKWSSYGMKHYCTENFPQILPDVENPYISNGALIVAMLLHGYEWKQPKKI
;
A
#
# COMPACT_ATOMS: atom_id res chain seq x y z
N MET A 1 11.47 -0.04 9.63
CA MET A 1 10.23 -0.04 8.83
C MET A 1 9.41 -1.31 8.96
N GLU A 2 10.04 -2.45 9.18
CA GLU A 2 9.32 -3.72 9.36
C GLU A 2 8.28 -3.64 10.48
N GLN A 3 8.65 -3.08 11.62
CA GLN A 3 7.74 -2.96 12.76
C GLN A 3 6.55 -2.07 12.46
N GLN A 4 6.77 -0.98 11.75
CA GLN A 4 5.69 -0.06 11.35
C GLN A 4 4.73 -0.74 10.38
N ILE A 5 5.23 -1.56 9.47
CA ILE A 5 4.39 -2.31 8.53
C ILE A 5 3.50 -3.30 9.30
N LYS A 6 4.09 -4.06 10.21
CA LYS A 6 3.34 -5.02 11.03
C LYS A 6 2.26 -4.33 11.84
N GLN A 7 2.58 -3.17 12.41
CA GLN A 7 1.63 -2.39 13.20
C GLN A 7 0.43 -1.94 12.35
N GLN A 8 0.67 -1.48 11.13
CA GLN A 8 -0.41 -1.06 10.24
C GLN A 8 -1.29 -2.24 9.84
N LEU A 9 -0.70 -3.37 9.47
CA LEU A 9 -1.44 -4.56 9.11
C LEU A 9 -2.31 -5.05 10.26
N GLN A 10 -1.76 -5.08 11.46
CA GLN A 10 -2.49 -5.50 12.65
C GLN A 10 -3.65 -4.56 12.97
N THR A 11 -3.42 -3.26 12.90
CA THR A 11 -4.45 -2.26 13.16
C THR A 11 -5.65 -2.43 12.21
N LEU A 12 -5.38 -2.71 10.93
CA LEU A 12 -6.44 -2.94 9.95
C LEU A 12 -7.23 -4.20 10.24
N ARG A 13 -6.56 -5.29 10.63
CA ARG A 13 -7.25 -6.55 10.94
C ARG A 13 -8.07 -6.48 12.21
N GLU A 14 -7.66 -5.66 13.18
CA GLU A 14 -8.35 -5.51 14.47
C GLU A 14 -9.44 -4.44 14.45
N ALA A 15 -9.65 -3.78 13.32
CA ALA A 15 -10.71 -2.78 13.18
C ALA A 15 -12.09 -3.42 13.31
N THR A 16 -13.10 -2.60 13.63
CA THR A 16 -14.50 -3.04 13.73
C THR A 16 -14.95 -3.76 12.46
N LEU A 17 -14.52 -3.25 11.30
CA LEU A 17 -14.67 -3.92 10.01
C LEU A 17 -13.27 -4.35 9.58
N PRO A 18 -12.86 -5.59 9.85
CA PRO A 18 -11.51 -6.03 9.57
C PRO A 18 -11.14 -5.92 8.09
N VAL A 19 -9.91 -5.47 7.84
CA VAL A 19 -9.38 -5.26 6.51
C VAL A 19 -8.13 -6.11 6.34
N PHE A 20 -8.03 -6.80 5.21
CA PHE A 20 -6.94 -7.70 4.89
C PHE A 20 -6.21 -7.18 3.64
N ILE A 21 -4.89 -7.20 3.69
CA ILE A 21 -4.03 -6.73 2.60
C ILE A 21 -2.98 -7.78 2.28
N ASN A 22 -2.79 -8.06 0.98
CA ASN A 22 -1.63 -8.79 0.47
C ASN A 22 -0.99 -7.97 -0.65
N GLY A 23 -0.05 -8.55 -1.40
CA GLY A 23 0.61 -7.84 -2.50
C GLY A 23 -0.34 -7.31 -3.58
N ASN A 24 -1.51 -7.93 -3.75
CA ASN A 24 -2.50 -7.49 -4.73
C ASN A 24 -3.35 -6.29 -4.25
N GLY A 25 -3.26 -5.94 -2.97
CA GLY A 25 -4.04 -4.85 -2.39
C GLY A 25 -5.02 -5.36 -1.34
N PHE A 26 -6.20 -4.74 -1.28
CA PHE A 26 -7.27 -5.19 -0.38
C PHE A 26 -7.86 -6.49 -0.88
N VAL A 27 -7.94 -7.48 0.01
CA VAL A 27 -8.47 -8.81 -0.31
C VAL A 27 -9.50 -9.22 0.72
N SER A 28 -10.34 -10.21 0.37
CA SER A 28 -11.30 -10.78 1.32
C SER A 28 -10.56 -11.62 2.36
N GLU A 29 -11.22 -11.83 3.51
CA GLU A 29 -10.68 -12.72 4.53
C GLU A 29 -10.47 -14.13 4.00
N ASP A 30 -11.43 -14.63 3.19
CA ASP A 30 -11.33 -15.97 2.60
C ASP A 30 -10.11 -16.08 1.69
N GLU A 31 -9.89 -15.10 0.82
CA GLU A 31 -8.73 -15.08 -0.07
C GLU A 31 -7.42 -15.01 0.73
N TYR A 32 -7.40 -14.17 1.76
CA TYR A 32 -6.24 -14.04 2.65
C TYR A 32 -5.87 -15.37 3.29
N ARG A 33 -6.88 -16.11 3.77
CA ARG A 33 -6.67 -17.42 4.41
C ARG A 33 -6.28 -18.49 3.40
N GLU A 34 -6.93 -18.52 2.23
CA GLU A 34 -6.62 -19.49 1.17
C GLU A 34 -5.19 -19.35 0.68
N ASN A 35 -4.72 -18.11 0.55
CA ASN A 35 -3.35 -17.82 0.12
C ASN A 35 -2.33 -17.99 1.24
N LYS A 36 -2.77 -18.27 2.45
CA LYS A 36 -1.92 -18.35 3.66
C LYS A 36 -1.11 -17.07 3.85
N ASP A 37 -1.74 -15.92 3.54
CA ASP A 37 -1.14 -14.61 3.77
C ASP A 37 -0.97 -14.38 5.28
N ASP A 38 0.13 -13.77 5.68
CA ASP A 38 0.36 -13.31 7.04
C ASP A 38 1.36 -12.15 7.03
N ASP A 39 1.63 -11.58 8.19
CA ASP A 39 2.53 -10.43 8.31
C ASP A 39 3.97 -10.78 7.89
N GLU A 40 4.42 -11.98 8.26
CA GLU A 40 5.77 -12.43 7.90
C GLU A 40 5.89 -12.60 6.39
N GLU A 41 4.90 -13.17 5.75
CA GLU A 41 4.86 -13.32 4.30
C GLU A 41 4.84 -11.96 3.60
N PHE A 42 4.03 -11.02 4.10
CA PHE A 42 3.98 -9.68 3.55
C PHE A 42 5.35 -9.00 3.64
N ILE A 43 6.00 -9.07 4.81
CA ILE A 43 7.33 -8.50 5.00
C ILE A 43 8.32 -9.16 4.05
N ALA A 44 8.31 -10.48 3.97
CA ALA A 44 9.26 -11.23 3.14
C ALA A 44 9.16 -10.87 1.65
N THR A 45 7.95 -10.61 1.16
CA THR A 45 7.70 -10.41 -0.27
C THR A 45 7.52 -8.94 -0.67
N GLN A 46 7.10 -8.05 0.24
CA GLN A 46 6.66 -6.71 -0.11
C GLN A 46 7.48 -5.57 0.51
N MET A 47 8.30 -5.85 1.52
CA MET A 47 8.99 -4.77 2.25
C MET A 47 9.82 -3.87 1.35
N GLU A 48 10.50 -4.44 0.38
CA GLU A 48 11.32 -3.66 -0.56
C GLU A 48 10.47 -2.72 -1.41
N TYR A 49 9.30 -3.20 -1.85
CA TYR A 49 8.34 -2.38 -2.59
C TYR A 49 7.74 -1.28 -1.71
N VAL A 50 7.46 -1.59 -0.45
CA VAL A 50 6.96 -0.58 0.50
C VAL A 50 7.97 0.54 0.68
N LYS A 51 9.25 0.21 0.82
CA LYS A 51 10.32 1.21 0.96
C LYS A 51 10.39 2.12 -0.26
N LYS A 52 10.35 1.56 -1.45
CA LYS A 52 10.36 2.34 -2.69
C LYS A 52 9.15 3.27 -2.78
N ALA A 53 7.97 2.75 -2.50
CA ALA A 53 6.74 3.54 -2.50
C ALA A 53 6.80 4.65 -1.45
N TYR A 54 7.28 4.33 -0.26
CA TYR A 54 7.43 5.29 0.83
C TYR A 54 8.30 6.48 0.43
N ASP A 55 9.38 6.22 -0.30
CA ASP A 55 10.31 7.28 -0.72
C ASP A 55 9.74 8.16 -1.84
N ILE A 56 8.97 7.58 -2.77
CA ILE A 56 8.47 8.35 -3.92
C ILE A 56 7.17 9.11 -3.64
N ILE A 57 6.34 8.62 -2.74
CA ILE A 57 5.02 9.22 -2.45
C ILE A 57 5.11 10.73 -2.16
N PRO A 58 5.97 11.22 -1.23
CA PRO A 58 6.01 12.65 -0.94
C PRO A 58 6.54 13.50 -2.08
N LEU A 59 7.20 12.89 -3.06
CA LEU A 59 7.72 13.59 -4.23
C LEU A 59 6.67 13.76 -5.34
N LEU A 60 5.63 12.93 -5.33
CA LEU A 60 4.59 12.90 -6.36
C LEU A 60 3.23 13.39 -5.87
N PHE A 61 2.94 13.27 -4.59
CA PHE A 61 1.62 13.55 -4.05
C PHE A 61 1.70 14.56 -2.92
N GLU A 62 0.76 15.50 -2.94
CA GLU A 62 0.57 16.44 -1.84
C GLU A 62 -0.53 15.90 -0.93
N LYS A 63 -0.23 15.84 0.38
CA LYS A 63 -1.20 15.38 1.35
C LYS A 63 -2.25 16.47 1.61
N THR A 64 -3.52 16.12 1.43
CA THR A 64 -4.65 17.02 1.66
C THR A 64 -5.61 16.42 2.68
N ASN A 65 -6.53 17.26 3.18
CA ASN A 65 -7.57 16.80 4.10
C ASN A 65 -8.79 16.20 3.37
N ARG A 66 -8.72 16.08 2.04
CA ARG A 66 -9.82 15.57 1.23
C ARG A 66 -9.49 14.21 0.66
N TYR A 67 -10.49 13.32 0.63
CA TYR A 67 -10.37 12.07 -0.09
C TYR A 67 -10.35 12.31 -1.58
N ASN A 68 -9.45 11.63 -2.28
CA ASN A 68 -9.41 11.69 -3.73
C ASN A 68 -10.13 10.47 -4.31
N TYR A 69 -11.40 10.68 -4.67
CA TYR A 69 -12.24 9.61 -5.21
C TYR A 69 -11.93 9.26 -6.67
N LYS A 70 -11.12 10.07 -7.34
CA LYS A 70 -10.78 9.87 -8.75
C LYS A 70 -9.65 8.85 -8.94
N TRP A 71 -8.86 8.62 -7.91
CA TRP A 71 -7.68 7.77 -7.98
C TRP A 71 -7.85 6.54 -7.09
N SER A 72 -7.80 5.35 -7.70
CA SER A 72 -7.67 4.10 -6.96
C SER A 72 -6.21 3.92 -6.54
N SER A 73 -5.96 3.02 -5.57
CA SER A 73 -4.59 2.65 -5.21
C SER A 73 -3.84 2.06 -6.41
N TYR A 74 -4.54 1.32 -7.26
CA TYR A 74 -3.96 0.75 -8.48
C TYR A 74 -3.52 1.86 -9.45
N GLY A 75 -4.33 2.89 -9.65
CA GLY A 75 -3.98 4.04 -10.48
C GLY A 75 -2.80 4.81 -9.93
N MET A 76 -2.76 5.02 -8.62
CA MET A 76 -1.64 5.68 -7.95
C MET A 76 -0.35 4.87 -8.08
N LYS A 77 -0.45 3.55 -7.96
CA LYS A 77 0.69 2.65 -8.17
C LYS A 77 1.30 2.82 -9.55
N HIS A 78 0.46 2.83 -10.58
CA HIS A 78 0.93 3.03 -11.96
C HIS A 78 1.57 4.38 -12.15
N TYR A 79 0.99 5.43 -11.58
CA TYR A 79 1.58 6.77 -11.64
C TYR A 79 2.96 6.80 -11.01
N CYS A 80 3.13 6.19 -9.85
CA CYS A 80 4.43 6.07 -9.20
C CYS A 80 5.43 5.33 -10.09
N THR A 81 5.04 4.17 -10.60
CA THR A 81 5.91 3.32 -11.40
C THR A 81 6.40 4.04 -12.66
N GLU A 82 5.52 4.77 -13.33
CA GLU A 82 5.84 5.51 -14.55
C GLU A 82 6.79 6.69 -14.28
N ASN A 83 6.75 7.25 -13.08
CA ASN A 83 7.53 8.46 -12.76
C ASN A 83 8.84 8.16 -12.02
N PHE A 84 9.10 6.93 -11.60
CA PHE A 84 10.35 6.57 -10.93
C PHE A 84 11.60 6.97 -11.74
N PRO A 85 11.68 6.67 -13.05
CA PRO A 85 12.90 6.97 -13.79
C PRO A 85 13.24 8.47 -13.84
N GLN A 86 12.24 9.34 -13.75
CA GLN A 86 12.45 10.78 -13.80
C GLN A 86 12.79 11.38 -12.43
N ILE A 87 12.21 10.82 -11.37
CA ILE A 87 12.30 11.40 -10.02
C ILE A 87 13.38 10.73 -9.19
N LEU A 88 13.50 9.40 -9.30
CA LEU A 88 14.50 8.61 -8.61
C LEU A 88 15.23 7.72 -9.63
N PRO A 89 16.12 8.32 -10.47
CA PRO A 89 16.75 7.59 -11.57
C PRO A 89 17.66 6.45 -11.15
N ASP A 90 18.13 6.45 -9.91
CA ASP A 90 19.02 5.40 -9.40
C ASP A 90 18.28 4.14 -8.94
N VAL A 91 16.94 4.13 -8.99
CA VAL A 91 16.15 2.95 -8.65
C VAL A 91 16.19 1.99 -9.84
N GLU A 92 16.83 0.83 -9.66
CA GLU A 92 16.98 -0.15 -10.73
C GLU A 92 15.66 -0.78 -11.16
N ASN A 93 14.81 -1.11 -10.19
CA ASN A 93 13.51 -1.72 -10.45
C ASN A 93 12.41 -0.80 -9.93
N PRO A 94 11.70 -0.08 -10.81
CA PRO A 94 10.67 0.87 -10.39
C PRO A 94 9.34 0.22 -9.99
N TYR A 95 9.23 -1.11 -10.07
CA TYR A 95 7.99 -1.80 -9.76
C TYR A 95 7.65 -1.69 -8.27
N ILE A 96 6.39 -1.42 -7.98
CA ILE A 96 5.80 -1.53 -6.65
C ILE A 96 4.46 -2.25 -6.78
N SER A 97 4.12 -3.04 -5.78
CA SER A 97 2.83 -3.74 -5.77
C SER A 97 1.73 -2.81 -5.25
N ASN A 98 0.47 -3.14 -5.56
CA ASN A 98 -0.68 -2.39 -5.07
C ASN A 98 -0.76 -2.43 -3.54
N GLY A 99 -0.53 -3.59 -2.94
CA GLY A 99 -0.52 -3.72 -1.47
C GLY A 99 0.59 -2.92 -0.82
N ALA A 100 1.77 -2.90 -1.43
CA ALA A 100 2.89 -2.11 -0.92
C ALA A 100 2.60 -0.61 -0.98
N LEU A 101 1.96 -0.14 -2.05
CA LEU A 101 1.56 1.26 -2.15
C LEU A 101 0.58 1.63 -1.04
N ILE A 102 -0.44 0.80 -0.81
CA ILE A 102 -1.44 1.05 0.23
C ILE A 102 -0.77 1.18 1.60
N VAL A 103 0.10 0.24 1.95
CA VAL A 103 0.80 0.26 3.24
C VAL A 103 1.69 1.50 3.34
N ALA A 104 2.42 1.84 2.28
CA ALA A 104 3.28 3.03 2.28
C ALA A 104 2.47 4.32 2.46
N MET A 105 1.30 4.43 1.84
CA MET A 105 0.40 5.56 2.02
C MET A 105 -0.07 5.67 3.47
N LEU A 106 -0.43 4.55 4.08
CA LEU A 106 -0.83 4.52 5.49
C LEU A 106 0.31 4.94 6.41
N LEU A 107 1.54 4.52 6.11
CA LEU A 107 2.72 4.92 6.89
C LEU A 107 2.98 6.42 6.80
N HIS A 108 2.61 7.07 5.71
CA HIS A 108 2.67 8.52 5.57
C HIS A 108 1.49 9.24 6.23
N GLY A 109 0.57 8.49 6.84
CA GLY A 109 -0.57 9.07 7.54
C GLY A 109 -1.76 9.38 6.65
N TYR A 110 -1.79 8.86 5.42
CA TYR A 110 -2.98 8.96 4.58
C TYR A 110 -4.07 8.06 5.14
N GLU A 111 -5.30 8.51 5.00
CA GLU A 111 -6.47 7.73 5.37
C GLU A 111 -7.04 7.05 4.12
N TRP A 112 -7.65 5.90 4.32
CA TRP A 112 -8.35 5.20 3.25
C TRP A 112 -9.82 5.11 3.59
N LYS A 113 -10.65 4.95 2.56
CA LYS A 113 -12.08 4.79 2.74
C LYS A 113 -12.56 3.62 1.91
N GLN A 114 -13.22 2.67 2.56
CA GLN A 114 -13.80 1.55 1.86
C GLN A 114 -15.00 2.03 1.04
N PRO A 115 -15.09 1.66 -0.26
CA PRO A 115 -16.25 1.99 -1.06
C PRO A 115 -17.50 1.40 -0.44
N LYS A 116 -18.59 2.18 -0.42
CA LYS A 116 -19.87 1.65 0.02
C LYS A 116 -20.33 0.59 -0.97
N LYS A 117 -20.69 -0.58 -0.46
CA LYS A 117 -21.35 -1.59 -1.27
C LYS A 117 -22.77 -1.07 -1.59
N ILE A 118 -23.05 -1.00 -2.86
CA ILE A 118 -24.38 -0.65 -3.35
C ILE A 118 -25.21 -1.93 -3.43
#